data_6da10efacd03689b23683722170d421f
#
_entry.id   6da10efacd03689b23683722170d421f
#
_cell.length_a   1.000
_cell.length_b   1.000
_cell.length_c   1.000
_cell.angle_alpha   90.00
_cell.angle_beta   90.00
_cell.angle_gamma   90.00
#
_symmetry.space_group_name_H-M   'P 1'
#
loop_
_entity.id
_entity.type
_entity.pdbx_description
1 polymer ?
#
loop_
_entity_poly.entity_id
_entity_poly.type
_entity_poly.pdbx_seq_one_letter_code
_entity_poly.pdbx_strand_id
1 'polypeptide(L)'
;MQFNTKDKELTLKIVYYGPALSGKTTNIQALHAMLDPAARGRLMTLDTKGDRTLFFDLLPVHFSTRSGFKVKIKLFTVPGQVMHESTRRIVLASTDTVCFIADGQRSQRAANNEAYAGMLRNLKSQGLDPGEVPIVIQFNKMDLGDVLTDEELADYERRGSEPVFKASAIRGEGVVETLKGGMSLLWQRLDEVHDLARKLQITREEFMNGIFHSLRDDKRLEAQP
;
A
#
# COMPACT_ATOMS: atom_id res chain seq x y z
N MET A 1 -8.31 8.08 7.99
CA MET A 1 -7.45 8.64 9.03
C MET A 1 -8.15 8.63 10.39
N GLN A 2 -7.43 8.27 11.44
CA GLN A 2 -7.89 8.39 12.82
C GLN A 2 -6.87 9.24 13.59
N PHE A 3 -7.36 10.24 14.30
CA PHE A 3 -6.54 11.18 15.04
C PHE A 3 -6.96 11.19 16.52
N ASN A 4 -6.00 10.86 17.40
CA ASN A 4 -6.18 10.94 18.85
C ASN A 4 -5.33 12.08 19.41
N THR A 5 -5.98 13.19 19.73
CA THR A 5 -5.30 14.39 20.26
C THR A 5 -4.72 14.19 21.65
N LYS A 6 -5.38 13.37 22.48
CA LYS A 6 -4.95 13.11 23.87
C LYS A 6 -3.62 12.36 23.90
N ASP A 7 -3.48 11.35 23.05
CA ASP A 7 -2.28 10.50 22.99
C ASP A 7 -1.29 10.97 21.92
N LYS A 8 -1.58 12.09 21.22
CA LYS A 8 -0.80 12.58 20.07
C LYS A 8 -0.53 11.44 19.07
N GLU A 9 -1.57 10.74 18.65
CA GLU A 9 -1.46 9.60 17.76
C GLU A 9 -2.22 9.84 16.45
N LEU A 10 -1.55 9.60 15.32
CA LEU A 10 -2.10 9.58 13.99
C LEU A 10 -2.08 8.16 13.46
N THR A 11 -3.24 7.57 13.20
CA THR A 11 -3.34 6.24 12.57
C THR A 11 -3.82 6.37 11.14
N LEU A 12 -3.06 5.80 10.21
CA LEU A 12 -3.29 5.78 8.77
C LEU A 12 -3.48 4.34 8.29
N LYS A 13 -4.29 4.18 7.24
CA LYS A 13 -4.62 2.89 6.64
C LYS A 13 -4.27 2.88 5.16
N ILE A 14 -3.38 1.99 4.77
CA ILE A 14 -3.00 1.74 3.38
C ILE A 14 -3.46 0.34 2.99
N VAL A 15 -4.17 0.22 1.87
CA VAL A 15 -4.70 -1.07 1.40
C VAL A 15 -4.01 -1.48 0.11
N TYR A 16 -3.42 -2.67 0.11
CA TYR A 16 -2.90 -3.36 -1.07
C TYR A 16 -4.04 -4.13 -1.73
N TYR A 17 -4.53 -3.60 -2.84
CA TYR A 17 -5.64 -4.16 -3.61
C TYR A 17 -5.13 -4.71 -4.94
N GLY A 18 -5.90 -5.62 -5.60
CA GLY A 18 -5.54 -6.18 -6.91
C GLY A 18 -6.11 -7.57 -7.11
N PRO A 19 -5.97 -8.14 -8.31
CA PRO A 19 -6.50 -9.46 -8.63
C PRO A 19 -5.88 -10.58 -7.79
N ALA A 20 -6.45 -11.77 -7.90
CA ALA A 20 -5.89 -12.96 -7.27
C ALA A 20 -4.45 -13.18 -7.76
N LEU A 21 -3.58 -13.64 -6.86
CA LEU A 21 -2.19 -13.99 -7.15
C LEU A 21 -1.30 -12.85 -7.67
N SER A 22 -1.74 -11.59 -7.67
CA SER A 22 -0.92 -10.47 -8.14
C SER A 22 0.30 -10.14 -7.26
N GLY A 23 0.43 -10.78 -6.08
CA GLY A 23 1.59 -10.61 -5.19
C GLY A 23 1.39 -9.58 -4.08
N LYS A 24 0.15 -9.28 -3.67
CA LYS A 24 -0.16 -8.38 -2.54
C LYS A 24 0.51 -8.83 -1.23
N THR A 25 0.31 -10.08 -0.85
CA THR A 25 0.95 -10.69 0.34
C THR A 25 2.46 -10.66 0.23
N THR A 26 3.03 -10.98 -0.94
CA THR A 26 4.47 -10.95 -1.20
C THR A 26 5.05 -9.54 -0.99
N ASN A 27 4.34 -8.49 -1.43
CA ASN A 27 4.72 -7.10 -1.16
C ASN A 27 4.82 -6.80 0.33
N ILE A 28 3.79 -7.18 1.11
CA ILE A 28 3.79 -6.95 2.56
C ILE A 28 4.89 -7.77 3.26
N GLN A 29 5.13 -8.98 2.83
CA GLN A 29 6.21 -9.83 3.35
C GLN A 29 7.59 -9.24 3.03
N ALA A 30 7.81 -8.74 1.81
CA ALA A 30 9.04 -8.06 1.42
C ALA A 30 9.27 -6.80 2.27
N LEU A 31 8.26 -5.95 2.43
CA LEU A 31 8.33 -4.78 3.33
C LEU A 31 8.65 -5.19 4.77
N HIS A 32 7.97 -6.22 5.27
CA HIS A 32 8.26 -6.72 6.62
C HIS A 32 9.72 -7.18 6.76
N ALA A 33 10.31 -7.82 5.75
CA ALA A 33 11.71 -8.24 5.80
C ALA A 33 12.70 -7.05 5.76
N MET A 34 12.37 -5.99 5.01
CA MET A 34 13.22 -4.81 4.80
C MET A 34 13.16 -3.80 5.96
N LEU A 35 12.02 -3.68 6.64
CA LEU A 35 11.84 -2.72 7.72
C LEU A 35 12.62 -3.13 8.97
N ASP A 36 13.13 -2.13 9.71
CA ASP A 36 13.72 -2.33 11.02
C ASP A 36 12.71 -2.98 11.99
N PRO A 37 13.10 -4.03 12.72
CA PRO A 37 12.24 -4.64 13.73
C PRO A 37 11.68 -3.67 14.76
N ALA A 38 12.40 -2.57 15.08
CA ALA A 38 11.94 -1.53 15.99
C ALA A 38 10.80 -0.66 15.42
N ALA A 39 10.71 -0.54 14.09
CA ALA A 39 9.71 0.28 13.40
C ALA A 39 8.50 -0.52 12.91
N ARG A 40 8.56 -1.86 12.93
CA ARG A 40 7.49 -2.75 12.46
C ARG A 40 6.88 -3.56 13.60
N GLY A 41 5.56 -3.76 13.53
CA GLY A 41 4.90 -4.75 14.36
C GLY A 41 4.96 -6.16 13.75
N ARG A 42 4.33 -7.11 14.41
CA ARG A 42 4.18 -8.47 13.89
C ARG A 42 3.32 -8.47 12.63
N LEU A 43 3.80 -9.12 11.58
CA LEU A 43 2.95 -9.44 10.43
C LEU A 43 1.91 -10.47 10.87
N MET A 44 0.65 -10.16 10.67
CA MET A 44 -0.49 -11.00 11.04
C MET A 44 -1.26 -11.37 9.80
N THR A 45 -1.47 -12.66 9.59
CA THR A 45 -2.45 -13.17 8.62
C THR A 45 -3.70 -13.53 9.42
N LEU A 46 -4.80 -12.87 9.14
CA LEU A 46 -6.08 -13.12 9.80
C LEU A 46 -6.90 -14.08 8.94
N ASP A 47 -7.03 -15.29 9.46
CA ASP A 47 -7.92 -16.34 8.95
C ASP A 47 -9.00 -16.59 10.01
N THR A 48 -10.21 -16.14 9.76
CA THR A 48 -11.32 -16.40 10.66
C THR A 48 -11.97 -17.73 10.29
N LYS A 49 -11.69 -18.76 11.08
CA LYS A 49 -12.39 -20.05 11.02
C LYS A 49 -13.84 -19.84 11.46
N GLY A 50 -14.76 -19.89 10.52
CA GLY A 50 -16.19 -19.74 10.72
C GLY A 50 -16.89 -19.36 9.42
N ASP A 51 -18.21 -19.26 9.40
CA ASP A 51 -19.05 -19.03 8.20
C ASP A 51 -18.71 -17.79 7.33
N ARG A 52 -17.70 -16.99 7.74
CA ARG A 52 -17.18 -15.84 6.97
C ARG A 52 -15.65 -15.78 7.10
N THR A 53 -14.97 -16.38 6.18
CA THR A 53 -13.50 -16.36 6.11
C THR A 53 -13.00 -15.00 5.67
N LEU A 54 -12.43 -14.24 6.60
CA LEU A 54 -11.73 -12.99 6.31
C LEU A 54 -10.24 -13.32 6.15
N PHE A 55 -9.76 -13.40 4.90
CA PHE A 55 -8.33 -13.56 4.63
C PHE A 55 -7.73 -12.21 4.29
N PHE A 56 -6.94 -11.64 5.18
CA PHE A 56 -6.12 -10.48 4.86
C PHE A 56 -4.86 -10.45 5.72
N ASP A 57 -3.81 -9.85 5.20
CA ASP A 57 -2.60 -9.60 5.97
C ASP A 57 -2.64 -8.18 6.55
N LEU A 58 -2.06 -8.03 7.71
CA LEU A 58 -1.89 -6.74 8.39
C LEU A 58 -0.45 -6.60 8.86
N LEU A 59 0.22 -5.57 8.40
CA LEU A 59 1.53 -5.13 8.87
C LEU A 59 1.41 -3.74 9.50
N PRO A 60 1.50 -3.62 10.82
CA PRO A 60 1.62 -2.31 11.47
C PRO A 60 3.06 -1.78 11.35
N VAL A 61 3.19 -0.50 11.01
CA VAL A 61 4.45 0.23 11.02
C VAL A 61 4.26 1.49 11.86
N HIS A 62 5.24 1.89 12.64
CA HIS A 62 5.13 3.05 13.51
C HIS A 62 6.45 3.82 13.61
N PHE A 63 6.33 5.12 13.80
CA PHE A 63 7.44 6.01 14.09
C PHE A 63 6.97 7.19 14.95
N SER A 64 7.91 7.90 15.55
CA SER A 64 7.63 9.10 16.34
C SER A 64 8.21 10.33 15.63
N THR A 65 7.46 11.42 15.67
CA THR A 65 7.87 12.72 15.12
C THR A 65 8.60 13.54 16.18
N ARG A 66 9.34 14.57 15.77
CA ARG A 66 10.03 15.51 16.69
C ARG A 66 9.04 16.27 17.56
N SER A 67 7.83 16.54 17.05
CA SER A 67 6.75 17.17 17.82
C SER A 67 6.06 16.24 18.82
N GLY A 68 6.53 14.98 18.92
CA GLY A 68 6.03 13.98 19.85
C GLY A 68 4.78 13.23 19.40
N PHE A 69 4.39 13.37 18.12
CA PHE A 69 3.32 12.56 17.56
C PHE A 69 3.82 11.14 17.27
N LYS A 70 2.96 10.17 17.57
CA LYS A 70 3.13 8.77 17.16
C LYS A 70 2.34 8.54 15.88
N VAL A 71 3.01 8.24 14.77
CA VAL A 71 2.36 7.89 13.52
C VAL A 71 2.34 6.36 13.41
N LYS A 72 1.14 5.81 13.28
CA LYS A 72 0.91 4.37 13.04
C LYS A 72 0.34 4.19 11.64
N ILE A 73 0.98 3.35 10.84
CA ILE A 73 0.51 3.01 9.50
C ILE A 73 0.15 1.54 9.51
N LYS A 74 -1.08 1.24 9.14
CA LYS A 74 -1.59 -0.11 9.02
C LYS A 74 -1.66 -0.48 7.55
N LEU A 75 -0.78 -1.38 7.11
CA LEU A 75 -0.77 -1.92 5.75
C LEU A 75 -1.63 -3.18 5.71
N PHE A 76 -2.66 -3.17 4.88
CA PHE A 76 -3.59 -4.30 4.72
C PHE A 76 -3.50 -4.88 3.32
N THR A 77 -3.67 -6.20 3.18
CA THR A 77 -4.00 -6.81 1.88
C THR A 77 -5.49 -7.13 1.82
N VAL A 78 -6.04 -7.25 0.62
CA VAL A 78 -7.38 -7.82 0.41
C VAL A 78 -7.27 -9.19 -0.27
N PRO A 79 -8.22 -10.12 -0.03
CA PRO A 79 -8.29 -11.35 -0.78
C PRO A 79 -8.57 -11.04 -2.26
N GLY A 80 -7.79 -11.66 -3.15
CA GLY A 80 -7.92 -11.41 -4.59
C GLY A 80 -9.05 -12.19 -5.27
N GLN A 81 -9.57 -13.24 -4.62
CA GLN A 81 -10.62 -14.10 -5.19
C GLN A 81 -11.98 -13.38 -5.19
N VAL A 82 -12.76 -13.55 -6.27
CA VAL A 82 -14.06 -12.88 -6.49
C VAL A 82 -15.07 -13.18 -5.38
N MET A 83 -15.08 -14.41 -4.85
CA MET A 83 -15.99 -14.84 -3.79
C MET A 83 -15.85 -14.05 -2.47
N HIS A 84 -14.80 -13.28 -2.28
CA HIS A 84 -14.55 -12.51 -1.05
C HIS A 84 -14.88 -11.00 -1.20
N GLU A 85 -15.89 -10.64 -1.97
CA GLU A 85 -16.29 -9.24 -2.20
C GLU A 85 -16.63 -8.51 -0.89
N SER A 86 -17.34 -9.16 0.03
CA SER A 86 -17.67 -8.58 1.33
C SER A 86 -16.43 -8.25 2.16
N THR A 87 -15.42 -9.12 2.14
CA THR A 87 -14.14 -8.89 2.82
C THR A 87 -13.41 -7.70 2.21
N ARG A 88 -13.36 -7.60 0.86
CA ARG A 88 -12.74 -6.46 0.19
C ARG A 88 -13.38 -5.13 0.58
N ARG A 89 -14.71 -5.08 0.69
CA ARG A 89 -15.44 -3.88 1.15
C ARG A 89 -15.06 -3.51 2.60
N ILE A 90 -15.05 -4.49 3.51
CA ILE A 90 -14.69 -4.25 4.92
C ILE A 90 -13.26 -3.73 5.01
N VAL A 91 -12.32 -4.33 4.28
CA VAL A 91 -10.92 -3.90 4.30
C VAL A 91 -10.73 -2.53 3.65
N LEU A 92 -11.52 -2.14 2.64
CA LEU A 92 -11.47 -0.80 2.04
C LEU A 92 -12.14 0.28 2.90
N ALA A 93 -12.99 -0.07 3.85
CA ALA A 93 -13.64 0.91 4.72
C ALA A 93 -12.60 1.81 5.41
N SER A 94 -12.79 3.12 5.34
CA SER A 94 -11.90 4.13 5.92
C SER A 94 -10.44 4.00 5.48
N THR A 95 -10.18 3.56 4.24
CA THR A 95 -8.83 3.58 3.68
C THR A 95 -8.37 5.01 3.41
N ASP A 96 -7.10 5.28 3.65
CA ASP A 96 -6.49 6.58 3.39
C ASP A 96 -5.68 6.59 2.09
N THR A 97 -5.23 5.41 1.62
CA THR A 97 -4.48 5.25 0.37
C THR A 97 -4.63 3.82 -0.14
N VAL A 98 -4.63 3.63 -1.45
CA VAL A 98 -4.61 2.31 -2.08
C VAL A 98 -3.35 2.13 -2.91
N CYS A 99 -2.63 1.03 -2.68
CA CYS A 99 -1.62 0.51 -3.60
C CYS A 99 -2.30 -0.60 -4.44
N PHE A 100 -2.61 -0.30 -5.70
CA PHE A 100 -3.17 -1.30 -6.60
C PHE A 100 -2.05 -2.14 -7.21
N ILE A 101 -2.02 -3.42 -6.86
CA ILE A 101 -1.00 -4.38 -7.29
C ILE A 101 -1.55 -5.17 -8.48
N ALA A 102 -1.18 -4.74 -9.68
CA ALA A 102 -1.46 -5.43 -10.93
C ALA A 102 -0.41 -6.52 -11.19
N ASP A 103 -0.78 -7.55 -11.90
CA ASP A 103 0.17 -8.53 -12.45
C ASP A 103 0.74 -7.97 -13.77
N GLY A 104 2.06 -7.89 -13.89
CA GLY A 104 2.74 -7.30 -15.04
C GLY A 104 2.67 -8.14 -16.32
N GLN A 105 2.21 -9.40 -16.25
CA GLN A 105 2.08 -10.26 -17.41
C GLN A 105 0.94 -9.80 -18.34
N ARG A 106 1.18 -9.76 -19.66
CA ARG A 106 0.18 -9.34 -20.66
C ARG A 106 -1.11 -10.15 -20.61
N SER A 107 -1.01 -11.45 -20.32
CA SER A 107 -2.16 -12.34 -20.16
C SER A 107 -3.09 -11.95 -19.01
N GLN A 108 -2.62 -11.16 -18.04
CA GLN A 108 -3.40 -10.75 -16.86
C GLN A 108 -4.12 -9.40 -17.03
N ARG A 109 -4.01 -8.76 -18.19
CA ARG A 109 -4.61 -7.44 -18.43
C ARG A 109 -6.11 -7.38 -18.13
N ALA A 110 -6.87 -8.39 -18.52
CA ALA A 110 -8.31 -8.45 -18.26
C ALA A 110 -8.62 -8.55 -16.76
N ALA A 111 -7.88 -9.40 -16.03
CA ALA A 111 -8.02 -9.57 -14.58
C ALA A 111 -7.63 -8.30 -13.83
N ASN A 112 -6.57 -7.60 -14.27
CA ASN A 112 -6.17 -6.32 -13.71
C ASN A 112 -7.27 -5.27 -13.87
N ASN A 113 -7.83 -5.12 -15.07
CA ASN A 113 -8.88 -4.15 -15.36
C ASN A 113 -10.16 -4.42 -14.57
N GLU A 114 -10.57 -5.68 -14.46
CA GLU A 114 -11.74 -6.08 -13.66
C GLU A 114 -11.53 -5.77 -12.18
N ALA A 115 -10.36 -6.11 -11.63
CA ALA A 115 -10.02 -5.85 -10.24
C ALA A 115 -9.96 -4.34 -9.96
N TYR A 116 -9.41 -3.53 -10.87
CA TYR A 116 -9.35 -2.09 -10.74
C TYR A 116 -10.75 -1.47 -10.75
N ALA A 117 -11.59 -1.83 -11.71
CA ALA A 117 -12.98 -1.38 -11.75
C ALA A 117 -13.76 -1.81 -10.51
N GLY A 118 -13.54 -3.04 -10.02
CA GLY A 118 -14.10 -3.54 -8.76
C GLY A 118 -13.67 -2.71 -7.54
N MET A 119 -12.40 -2.33 -7.47
CA MET A 119 -11.87 -1.46 -6.43
C MET A 119 -12.60 -0.11 -6.41
N LEU A 120 -12.74 0.55 -7.55
CA LEU A 120 -13.44 1.85 -7.64
C LEU A 120 -14.90 1.73 -7.21
N ARG A 121 -15.61 0.66 -7.61
CA ARG A 121 -16.98 0.39 -7.14
C ARG A 121 -17.02 0.20 -5.63
N ASN A 122 -16.06 -0.52 -5.06
CA ASN A 122 -16.01 -0.77 -3.63
C ASN A 122 -15.70 0.48 -2.82
N LEU A 123 -14.81 1.36 -3.27
CA LEU A 123 -14.56 2.66 -2.65
C LEU A 123 -15.86 3.48 -2.61
N LYS A 124 -16.54 3.63 -3.74
CA LYS A 124 -17.84 4.34 -3.82
C LYS A 124 -18.88 3.75 -2.88
N SER A 125 -18.98 2.42 -2.78
CA SER A 125 -19.93 1.75 -1.89
C SER A 125 -19.65 1.99 -0.40
N GLN A 126 -18.43 2.39 -0.05
CA GLN A 126 -18.01 2.80 1.29
C GLN A 126 -18.13 4.31 1.53
N GLY A 127 -18.72 5.06 0.60
CA GLY A 127 -18.85 6.51 0.68
C GLY A 127 -17.53 7.26 0.45
N LEU A 128 -16.53 6.60 -0.15
CA LEU A 128 -15.25 7.20 -0.53
C LEU A 128 -15.30 7.59 -2.00
N ASP A 129 -14.94 8.83 -2.31
CA ASP A 129 -14.76 9.25 -3.71
C ASP A 129 -13.40 8.74 -4.21
N PRO A 130 -13.37 7.88 -5.25
CA PRO A 130 -12.11 7.41 -5.82
C PRO A 130 -11.22 8.54 -6.36
N GLY A 131 -11.77 9.68 -6.74
CA GLY A 131 -11.00 10.86 -7.17
C GLY A 131 -10.29 11.57 -6.01
N GLU A 132 -10.69 11.30 -4.78
CA GLU A 132 -10.10 11.89 -3.58
C GLU A 132 -9.18 10.93 -2.81
N VAL A 133 -9.34 9.61 -3.02
CA VAL A 133 -8.47 8.62 -2.39
C VAL A 133 -7.17 8.51 -3.17
N PRO A 134 -6.01 8.78 -2.58
CA PRO A 134 -4.73 8.57 -3.23
C PRO A 134 -4.57 7.11 -3.68
N ILE A 135 -4.30 6.90 -4.97
CA ILE A 135 -4.10 5.58 -5.56
C ILE A 135 -2.74 5.57 -6.28
N VAL A 136 -1.97 4.52 -6.10
CA VAL A 136 -0.78 4.21 -6.91
C VAL A 136 -0.95 2.85 -7.54
N ILE A 137 -0.41 2.66 -8.75
CA ILE A 137 -0.46 1.39 -9.48
C ILE A 137 0.93 0.77 -9.50
N GLN A 138 1.04 -0.48 -9.08
CA GLN A 138 2.26 -1.27 -9.19
C GLN A 138 2.02 -2.41 -10.18
N PHE A 139 2.80 -2.50 -11.24
CA PHE A 139 2.89 -3.70 -12.06
C PHE A 139 3.96 -4.62 -11.47
N ASN A 140 3.51 -5.68 -10.82
CA ASN A 140 4.34 -6.66 -10.14
C ASN A 140 4.69 -7.84 -11.05
N LYS A 141 5.66 -8.67 -10.65
CA LYS A 141 6.17 -9.83 -11.37
C LYS A 141 6.87 -9.47 -12.68
N MET A 142 7.52 -8.30 -12.71
CA MET A 142 8.27 -7.85 -13.87
C MET A 142 9.53 -8.68 -14.15
N ASP A 143 9.86 -9.63 -13.28
CA ASP A 143 10.90 -10.64 -13.43
C ASP A 143 10.48 -11.86 -14.27
N LEU A 144 9.19 -11.96 -14.62
CA LEU A 144 8.66 -13.06 -15.44
C LEU A 144 8.80 -12.75 -16.94
N GLY A 145 8.53 -13.78 -17.77
CA GLY A 145 8.40 -13.60 -19.21
C GLY A 145 7.06 -12.99 -19.63
N ASP A 146 7.01 -12.40 -20.83
CA ASP A 146 5.81 -11.81 -21.46
C ASP A 146 5.11 -10.76 -20.57
N VAL A 147 5.93 -9.88 -19.99
CA VAL A 147 5.47 -8.73 -19.19
C VAL A 147 5.35 -7.47 -20.04
N LEU A 148 4.68 -6.45 -19.51
CA LEU A 148 4.59 -5.13 -20.12
C LEU A 148 5.99 -4.50 -20.27
N THR A 149 6.21 -3.83 -21.39
CA THR A 149 7.45 -3.06 -21.63
C THR A 149 7.41 -1.71 -20.90
N ASP A 150 8.57 -1.06 -20.79
CA ASP A 150 8.66 0.28 -20.20
C ASP A 150 7.83 1.32 -20.96
N GLU A 151 7.73 1.18 -22.31
CA GLU A 151 6.91 2.04 -23.13
C GLU A 151 5.42 1.84 -22.85
N GLU A 152 4.97 0.59 -22.70
CA GLU A 152 3.58 0.29 -22.31
C GLU A 152 3.24 0.80 -20.91
N LEU A 153 4.18 0.71 -19.97
CA LEU A 153 4.00 1.28 -18.61
C LEU A 153 3.92 2.81 -18.64
N ALA A 154 4.78 3.46 -19.43
CA ALA A 154 4.72 4.90 -19.64
C ALA A 154 3.40 5.33 -20.30
N ASP A 155 2.80 4.49 -21.14
CA ASP A 155 1.48 4.72 -21.71
C ASP A 155 0.37 4.66 -20.65
N TYR A 156 0.44 3.75 -19.69
CA TYR A 156 -0.48 3.72 -18.56
C TYR A 156 -0.38 5.01 -17.74
N GLU A 157 0.83 5.46 -17.43
CA GLU A 157 1.05 6.69 -16.67
C GLU A 157 0.55 7.95 -17.41
N ARG A 158 0.74 8.02 -18.74
CA ARG A 158 0.25 9.15 -19.55
C ARG A 158 -1.27 9.22 -19.67
N ARG A 159 -1.96 8.07 -19.64
CA ARG A 159 -3.41 7.98 -19.80
C ARG A 159 -4.17 8.03 -18.49
N GLY A 160 -3.50 7.69 -17.41
CA GLY A 160 -4.05 7.70 -16.06
C GLY A 160 -3.66 8.96 -15.28
N SER A 161 -4.17 9.04 -14.07
CA SER A 161 -3.79 10.06 -13.08
C SER A 161 -2.90 9.47 -11.99
N GLU A 162 -2.85 8.15 -11.91
CA GLU A 162 -2.15 7.43 -10.87
C GLU A 162 -0.69 7.18 -11.24
N PRO A 163 0.27 7.45 -10.35
CA PRO A 163 1.66 7.07 -10.56
C PRO A 163 1.82 5.55 -10.75
N VAL A 164 2.68 5.17 -11.69
CA VAL A 164 2.93 3.77 -12.06
C VAL A 164 4.32 3.34 -11.59
N PHE A 165 4.40 2.16 -10.99
CA PHE A 165 5.64 1.56 -10.48
C PHE A 165 5.84 0.15 -11.06
N LYS A 166 7.08 -0.18 -11.40
CA LYS A 166 7.52 -1.54 -11.74
C LYS A 166 7.99 -2.25 -10.49
N ALA A 167 7.65 -3.54 -10.34
CA ALA A 167 8.12 -4.32 -9.20
C ALA A 167 8.33 -5.80 -9.53
N SER A 168 9.22 -6.40 -8.77
CA SER A 168 9.34 -7.84 -8.55
C SER A 168 9.34 -8.06 -7.03
N ALA A 169 8.15 -8.22 -6.45
CA ALA A 169 8.01 -8.30 -4.99
C ALA A 169 8.75 -9.50 -4.39
N ILE A 170 8.91 -10.58 -5.14
CA ILE A 170 9.67 -11.75 -4.71
C ILE A 170 11.16 -11.46 -4.56
N ARG A 171 11.67 -10.45 -5.30
CA ARG A 171 13.05 -9.96 -5.21
C ARG A 171 13.18 -8.72 -4.32
N GLY A 172 12.06 -8.19 -3.84
CA GLY A 172 12.00 -6.93 -3.10
C GLY A 172 12.11 -5.65 -3.96
N GLU A 173 12.27 -5.78 -5.27
CA GLU A 173 12.44 -4.68 -6.21
C GLU A 173 11.12 -3.91 -6.41
N GLY A 174 11.16 -2.57 -6.39
CA GLY A 174 10.01 -1.70 -6.64
C GLY A 174 8.97 -1.63 -5.51
N VAL A 175 9.14 -2.44 -4.46
CA VAL A 175 8.19 -2.54 -3.34
C VAL A 175 8.22 -1.29 -2.47
N VAL A 176 9.42 -0.81 -2.16
CA VAL A 176 9.64 0.40 -1.36
C VAL A 176 9.22 1.64 -2.14
N GLU A 177 9.55 1.70 -3.42
CA GLU A 177 9.20 2.79 -4.33
C GLU A 177 7.69 2.95 -4.44
N THR A 178 6.96 1.84 -4.56
CA THR A 178 5.48 1.85 -4.57
C THR A 178 4.91 2.41 -3.26
N LEU A 179 5.41 1.96 -2.11
CA LEU A 179 4.96 2.48 -0.82
C LEU A 179 5.32 3.97 -0.69
N LYS A 180 6.52 4.40 -1.11
CA LYS A 180 6.93 5.82 -1.11
C LYS A 180 6.01 6.67 -1.96
N GLY A 181 5.63 6.20 -3.15
CA GLY A 181 4.67 6.89 -4.01
C GLY A 181 3.31 7.08 -3.33
N GLY A 182 2.75 5.99 -2.78
CA GLY A 182 1.49 6.04 -2.04
C GLY A 182 1.55 6.97 -0.82
N MET A 183 2.63 6.92 -0.05
CA MET A 183 2.86 7.79 1.11
C MET A 183 3.01 9.26 0.73
N SER A 184 3.65 9.56 -0.41
CA SER A 184 3.79 10.93 -0.90
C SER A 184 2.45 11.55 -1.27
N LEU A 185 1.59 10.81 -2.00
CA LEU A 185 0.24 11.25 -2.32
C LEU A 185 -0.63 11.39 -1.05
N LEU A 186 -0.51 10.43 -0.14
CA LEU A 186 -1.21 10.48 1.14
C LEU A 186 -0.83 11.73 1.94
N TRP A 187 0.48 12.02 2.06
CA TRP A 187 0.95 13.23 2.71
C TRP A 187 0.33 14.48 2.10
N GLN A 188 0.41 14.63 0.77
CA GLN A 188 -0.13 15.78 0.06
C GLN A 188 -1.62 15.95 0.37
N ARG A 189 -2.42 14.90 0.26
CA ARG A 189 -3.85 14.94 0.56
C ARG A 189 -4.15 15.30 2.01
N LEU A 190 -3.40 14.75 2.95
CA LEU A 190 -3.59 15.01 4.37
C LEU A 190 -3.21 16.45 4.73
N ASP A 191 -2.15 16.99 4.15
CA ASP A 191 -1.72 18.35 4.41
C ASP A 191 -2.69 19.38 3.79
N GLU A 192 -3.18 19.12 2.58
CA GLU A 192 -4.21 19.93 1.92
C GLU A 192 -5.51 20.02 2.75
N VAL A 193 -5.96 18.90 3.33
CA VAL A 193 -7.23 18.85 4.09
C VAL A 193 -7.07 19.27 5.55
N HIS A 194 -5.96 18.92 6.18
CA HIS A 194 -5.79 19.02 7.63
C HIS A 194 -4.69 19.99 8.07
N ASP A 195 -3.85 20.47 7.11
CA ASP A 195 -2.75 21.40 7.39
C ASP A 195 -1.78 20.82 8.43
N LEU A 196 -1.31 19.56 8.16
CA LEU A 196 -0.49 18.79 9.10
C LEU A 196 0.81 19.49 9.43
N ALA A 197 1.45 20.11 8.44
CA ALA A 197 2.72 20.81 8.62
C ALA A 197 2.59 21.93 9.64
N ARG A 198 1.52 22.72 9.56
CA ARG A 198 1.31 23.88 10.44
C ARG A 198 0.69 23.49 11.78
N LYS A 199 -0.38 22.68 11.76
CA LYS A 199 -1.15 22.37 12.99
C LYS A 199 -0.50 21.31 13.88
N LEU A 200 0.15 20.30 13.28
CA LEU A 200 0.75 19.19 14.02
C LEU A 200 2.29 19.24 14.02
N GLN A 201 2.87 20.19 13.29
CA GLN A 201 4.33 20.32 13.12
C GLN A 201 4.97 19.01 12.59
N ILE A 202 4.24 18.30 11.74
CA ILE A 202 4.73 17.12 11.05
C ILE A 202 5.08 17.54 9.63
N THR A 203 6.35 17.65 9.29
CA THR A 203 6.79 18.02 7.94
C THR A 203 6.71 16.84 6.98
N ARG A 204 6.67 17.12 5.66
CA ARG A 204 6.73 16.07 4.62
C ARG A 204 7.97 15.21 4.76
N GLU A 205 9.12 15.85 4.97
CA GLU A 205 10.38 15.15 5.14
C GLU A 205 10.36 14.19 6.34
N GLU A 206 9.85 14.66 7.48
CA GLU A 206 9.75 13.85 8.69
C GLU A 206 8.77 12.69 8.52
N PHE A 207 7.64 12.92 7.85
CA PHE A 207 6.65 11.90 7.58
C PHE A 207 7.21 10.80 6.65
N MET A 208 7.92 11.19 5.59
CA MET A 208 8.53 10.25 4.66
C MET A 208 9.71 9.52 5.30
N ASN A 209 10.60 10.24 5.98
CA ASN A 209 11.78 9.63 6.60
C ASN A 209 11.43 8.71 7.79
N GLY A 210 10.34 9.00 8.51
CA GLY A 210 9.91 8.20 9.66
C GLY A 210 9.73 6.72 9.38
N ILE A 211 9.32 6.36 8.14
CA ILE A 211 9.21 4.96 7.73
C ILE A 211 10.49 4.50 7.03
N PHE A 212 11.00 5.30 6.10
CA PHE A 212 12.04 4.86 5.18
C PHE A 212 13.44 4.95 5.75
N HIS A 213 13.65 5.74 6.81
CA HIS A 213 14.90 5.72 7.56
C HIS A 213 15.12 4.40 8.33
N SER A 214 14.05 3.67 8.56
CA SER A 214 14.08 2.35 9.19
C SER A 214 14.18 1.18 8.19
N LEU A 215 14.35 1.48 6.89
CA LEU A 215 14.71 0.45 5.91
C LEU A 215 16.18 0.10 6.12
N ARG A 216 16.48 -1.19 6.26
CA ARG A 216 17.86 -1.68 6.31
C ARG A 216 18.56 -1.30 5.02
N ASP A 217 19.74 -0.70 5.14
CA ASP A 217 20.61 -0.48 3.98
C ASP A 217 20.79 -1.79 3.21
N ASP A 218 20.52 -1.77 1.92
CA ASP A 218 20.38 -2.92 1.01
C ASP A 218 21.68 -3.76 0.84
N LYS A 219 22.77 -3.41 1.52
CA LYS A 219 24.08 -4.08 1.41
C LYS A 219 24.18 -5.42 2.16
N ARG A 220 23.12 -5.90 2.83
CA ARG A 220 23.17 -7.16 3.60
C ARG A 220 22.41 -8.33 2.99
N LEU A 221 21.68 -8.14 1.89
CA LEU A 221 20.98 -9.25 1.22
C LEU A 221 21.88 -10.05 0.25
N GLU A 222 23.06 -9.53 -0.09
CA GLU A 222 24.03 -10.24 -0.94
C GLU A 222 24.97 -11.21 -0.17
N ALA A 223 24.85 -11.31 1.14
CA ALA A 223 25.78 -12.09 1.99
C ALA A 223 25.08 -13.14 2.85
N GLN A 224 24.23 -13.99 2.25
CA GLN A 224 23.92 -15.30 2.84
C GLN A 224 24.06 -16.36 1.75
N PRO A 225 25.00 -17.32 1.94
CA PRO A 225 25.27 -18.38 1.00
C PRO A 225 24.14 -19.43 0.95
#